data_db460ca3417dad86b43d2b5bca2b47d7
#
_entry.id   db460ca3417dad86b43d2b5bca2b47d7
#
_cell.length_a   1.000
_cell.length_b   1.000
_cell.length_c   1.000
_cell.angle_alpha   90.00
_cell.angle_beta   90.00
_cell.angle_gamma   90.00
#
_symmetry.space_group_name_H-M   'P 1'
#
loop_
_entity.id
_entity.type
_entity.pdbx_description
1 polymer ?
#
loop_
_entity_poly.entity_id
_entity_poly.type
_entity_poly.pdbx_seq_one_letter_code
_entity_poly.pdbx_strand_id
1 'polypeptide(L)'
;LESLLSKKVFIKTFGCQMNEYDSDKMADVMKAAEGYEPTQDVEEADLILFNTCSVRERAQEKVFSDLGRVKHLKERGVLIGVGGCVASQEGADIIKRAPYVDVVFGPQTLHRLPELLAARSAKKRPQVDITFPEIEKFDHLPPAKMDGPTAFVSIMEGCSKYCSYCVVPYTRGEEVSRPFEDVLVEVAGLAEQGVREITLLGQNVNAYRGKMGDTAEIADFALLIEYVADIPGIERIRYTTSHPNEFTQRLIDAYDKVPKLVSHLHLPVQHGSDRILMAMKRGYTAMEYKSTIRKLRAIRPDMAMSSDFIVGFPGETDEDFNKMMKLIDDVGYDTSFSFIFSPRPGTPAANLQDDTPHDVKLKRLHHLQATIEANVKRIGDSRLNTVQRILVERPARKDATEMAGRTECNRVVNFPAGPNGMRLVGQMVDVRINTALSHSLRGDLVLPE
;
A
#
# COMPACT_ATOMS: atom_id res chain seq x y z
N LEU A 1 6.21 36.64 26.37
CA LEU A 1 5.42 35.38 26.32
C LEU A 1 4.67 35.34 25.01
N GLU A 2 5.41 35.24 23.89
CA GLU A 2 4.84 34.82 22.63
C GLU A 2 4.37 33.39 22.80
N SER A 3 3.08 33.15 22.62
CA SER A 3 2.52 31.80 22.55
C SER A 3 3.28 31.06 21.46
N LEU A 4 3.98 30.00 21.84
CA LEU A 4 4.52 29.01 20.92
C LEU A 4 3.34 28.35 20.19
N LEU A 5 2.82 29.02 19.16
CA LEU A 5 1.94 28.38 18.19
C LEU A 5 2.78 27.26 17.56
N SER A 6 2.41 26.01 17.81
CA SER A 6 3.08 24.87 17.19
C SER A 6 2.98 25.04 15.67
N LYS A 7 4.11 24.90 14.98
CA LYS A 7 4.13 24.88 13.50
C LYS A 7 3.23 23.75 13.00
N LYS A 8 2.52 23.96 11.90
CA LYS A 8 1.60 22.99 11.33
C LYS A 8 2.12 22.43 10.00
N VAL A 9 2.03 21.11 9.85
CA VAL A 9 2.34 20.43 8.59
C VAL A 9 1.08 19.82 7.99
N PHE A 10 0.83 20.15 6.73
CA PHE A 10 -0.19 19.51 5.91
C PHE A 10 0.48 18.54 4.94
N ILE A 11 0.07 17.26 4.96
CA ILE A 11 0.62 16.22 4.09
C ILE A 11 -0.48 15.70 3.18
N LYS A 12 -0.30 15.87 1.87
CA LYS A 12 -1.19 15.30 0.87
C LYS A 12 -0.57 14.05 0.27
N THR A 13 -1.15 12.90 0.58
CA THR A 13 -0.69 11.60 0.10
C THR A 13 -1.40 11.20 -1.18
N PHE A 14 -0.62 10.75 -2.16
CA PHE A 14 -1.09 10.13 -3.39
C PHE A 14 -0.59 8.70 -3.43
N GLY A 15 -1.43 7.76 -3.85
CA GLY A 15 -0.99 6.44 -4.28
C GLY A 15 -1.40 5.26 -3.42
N CYS A 16 -0.44 4.53 -2.87
CA CYS A 16 -0.60 3.23 -2.22
C CYS A 16 -0.36 3.30 -0.71
N GLN A 17 -0.61 2.19 -0.02
CA GLN A 17 -0.38 2.04 1.43
C GLN A 17 1.06 2.35 1.85
N MET A 18 2.04 2.05 0.98
CA MET A 18 3.44 2.43 1.24
C MET A 18 3.63 3.95 1.30
N ASN A 19 2.89 4.71 0.48
CA ASN A 19 2.92 6.17 0.57
C ASN A 19 2.17 6.69 1.82
N GLU A 20 1.13 5.98 2.28
CA GLU A 20 0.48 6.30 3.56
C GLU A 20 1.49 6.13 4.70
N TYR A 21 2.17 4.99 4.77
CA TYR A 21 3.27 4.77 5.73
C TYR A 21 4.37 5.85 5.64
N ASP A 22 4.84 6.17 4.43
CA ASP A 22 5.86 7.22 4.25
C ASP A 22 5.36 8.59 4.74
N SER A 23 4.08 8.92 4.56
CA SER A 23 3.49 10.18 5.04
C SER A 23 3.40 10.26 6.56
N ASP A 24 3.03 9.16 7.21
CA ASP A 24 3.01 9.09 8.68
C ASP A 24 4.43 9.28 9.23
N LYS A 25 5.43 8.65 8.60
CA LYS A 25 6.84 8.84 8.98
C LYS A 25 7.36 10.26 8.72
N MET A 26 6.94 10.91 7.63
CA MET A 26 7.24 12.34 7.41
C MET A 26 6.68 13.22 8.53
N ALA A 27 5.45 12.97 8.96
CA ALA A 27 4.85 13.70 10.07
C ALA A 27 5.61 13.45 11.38
N ASP A 28 5.97 12.20 11.67
CA ASP A 28 6.74 11.83 12.87
C ASP A 28 8.12 12.49 12.88
N VAL A 29 8.84 12.47 11.75
CA VAL A 29 10.16 13.11 11.60
C VAL A 29 10.07 14.62 11.83
N MET A 30 9.09 15.30 11.22
CA MET A 30 8.91 16.75 11.37
C MET A 30 8.46 17.14 12.79
N LYS A 31 7.64 16.30 13.43
CA LYS A 31 7.25 16.49 14.82
C LYS A 31 8.43 16.34 15.78
N ALA A 32 9.24 15.30 15.60
CA ALA A 32 10.40 15.01 16.45
C ALA A 32 11.51 16.07 16.32
N ALA A 33 11.78 16.51 15.08
CA ALA A 33 12.91 17.42 14.81
C ALA A 33 12.58 18.90 15.07
N GLU A 34 11.37 19.35 14.68
CA GLU A 34 11.00 20.79 14.68
C GLU A 34 9.66 21.09 15.33
N GLY A 35 9.00 20.12 15.96
CA GLY A 35 7.75 20.32 16.69
C GLY A 35 6.53 20.61 15.82
N TYR A 36 6.55 20.21 14.54
CA TYR A 36 5.37 20.32 13.67
C TYR A 36 4.24 19.43 14.15
N GLU A 37 3.01 19.96 14.15
CA GLU A 37 1.80 19.19 14.40
C GLU A 37 1.02 19.00 13.08
N PRO A 38 0.51 17.78 12.81
CA PRO A 38 -0.30 17.54 11.61
C PRO A 38 -1.58 18.40 11.59
N THR A 39 -1.95 18.91 10.40
CA THR A 39 -3.23 19.59 10.17
C THR A 39 -3.93 19.02 8.94
N GLN A 40 -5.27 19.06 8.94
CA GLN A 40 -6.11 18.75 7.79
C GLN A 40 -6.47 19.97 6.97
N ASP A 41 -6.21 21.18 7.48
CA ASP A 41 -6.46 22.45 6.78
C ASP A 41 -5.16 22.97 6.17
N VAL A 42 -5.12 23.01 4.83
CA VAL A 42 -3.97 23.50 4.06
C VAL A 42 -3.70 24.98 4.31
N GLU A 43 -4.75 25.75 4.62
CA GLU A 43 -4.64 27.21 4.86
C GLU A 43 -3.95 27.53 6.20
N GLU A 44 -3.96 26.59 7.17
CA GLU A 44 -3.27 26.74 8.44
C GLU A 44 -1.82 26.25 8.45
N ALA A 45 -1.38 25.64 7.35
CA ALA A 45 -0.07 25.01 7.29
C ALA A 45 1.09 26.00 7.19
N ASP A 46 2.18 25.72 7.90
CA ASP A 46 3.49 26.36 7.75
C ASP A 46 4.39 25.55 6.79
N LEU A 47 4.12 24.25 6.67
CA LEU A 47 4.77 23.33 5.74
C LEU A 47 3.71 22.49 5.02
N ILE A 48 3.80 22.44 3.69
CA ILE A 48 2.95 21.59 2.85
C ILE A 48 3.82 20.56 2.16
N LEU A 49 3.50 19.28 2.34
CA LEU A 49 4.20 18.17 1.71
C LEU A 49 3.26 17.40 0.77
N PHE A 50 3.71 17.17 -0.45
CA PHE A 50 3.04 16.30 -1.42
C PHE A 50 3.81 14.99 -1.52
N ASN A 51 3.27 13.90 -0.95
CA ASN A 51 3.84 12.57 -1.09
C ASN A 51 3.28 11.91 -2.34
N THR A 52 4.11 11.70 -3.33
CA THR A 52 3.73 11.42 -4.72
C THR A 52 3.92 9.96 -5.10
N CYS A 53 3.08 9.46 -6.03
CA CYS A 53 3.11 8.09 -6.51
C CYS A 53 3.28 8.03 -8.03
N SER A 54 4.16 7.17 -8.52
CA SER A 54 4.40 6.94 -9.96
C SER A 54 3.59 5.79 -10.55
N VAL A 55 2.79 5.07 -9.75
CA VAL A 55 2.02 3.91 -10.23
C VAL A 55 0.92 4.31 -11.21
N ARG A 56 0.34 5.50 -11.08
CA ARG A 56 -0.73 5.99 -11.96
C ARG A 56 -0.30 7.24 -12.68
N GLU A 57 -0.38 7.24 -14.03
CA GLU A 57 0.01 8.38 -14.88
C GLU A 57 -0.71 9.68 -14.50
N ARG A 58 -2.02 9.61 -14.29
CA ARG A 58 -2.82 10.78 -13.87
C ARG A 58 -2.42 11.34 -12.49
N ALA A 59 -1.67 10.59 -11.69
CA ALA A 59 -1.20 11.07 -10.39
C ALA A 59 -0.19 12.21 -10.54
N GLN A 60 0.70 12.13 -11.53
CA GLN A 60 1.71 13.15 -11.79
C GLN A 60 1.08 14.51 -12.15
N GLU A 61 0.18 14.56 -13.15
CA GLU A 61 -0.50 15.78 -13.54
C GLU A 61 -1.36 16.37 -12.40
N LYS A 62 -1.96 15.49 -11.60
CA LYS A 62 -2.72 15.90 -10.42
C LYS A 62 -1.81 16.58 -9.38
N VAL A 63 -0.59 16.09 -9.18
CA VAL A 63 0.40 16.72 -8.28
C VAL A 63 0.67 18.15 -8.70
N PHE A 64 0.96 18.40 -9.99
CA PHE A 64 1.21 19.76 -10.47
C PHE A 64 -0.02 20.66 -10.41
N SER A 65 -1.21 20.13 -10.66
CA SER A 65 -2.46 20.87 -10.46
C SER A 65 -2.66 21.28 -9.00
N ASP A 66 -2.40 20.37 -8.07
CA ASP A 66 -2.55 20.64 -6.63
C ASP A 66 -1.45 21.57 -6.11
N LEU A 67 -0.20 21.48 -6.62
CA LEU A 67 0.87 22.43 -6.37
C LEU A 67 0.47 23.84 -6.79
N GLY A 68 -0.16 23.98 -7.96
CA GLY A 68 -0.66 25.27 -8.45
C GLY A 68 -1.69 25.92 -7.50
N ARG A 69 -2.53 25.11 -6.86
CA ARG A 69 -3.56 25.60 -5.92
C ARG A 69 -2.99 26.18 -4.64
N VAL A 70 -1.85 25.70 -4.17
CA VAL A 70 -1.21 26.17 -2.93
C VAL A 70 -0.14 27.24 -3.15
N LYS A 71 0.14 27.60 -4.40
CA LYS A 71 1.18 28.58 -4.76
C LYS A 71 1.04 29.92 -4.04
N HIS A 72 -0.19 30.40 -3.84
CA HIS A 72 -0.49 31.67 -3.19
C HIS A 72 -0.03 31.69 -1.72
N LEU A 73 0.05 30.54 -1.05
CA LEU A 73 0.50 30.44 0.35
C LEU A 73 1.99 30.78 0.52
N LYS A 74 2.78 30.80 -0.56
CA LYS A 74 4.16 31.29 -0.54
C LYS A 74 4.29 32.75 -0.08
N GLU A 75 3.28 33.58 -0.30
CA GLU A 75 3.24 34.98 0.14
C GLU A 75 3.22 35.08 1.68
N ARG A 76 2.71 34.04 2.35
CA ARG A 76 2.72 33.90 3.82
C ARG A 76 3.99 33.24 4.37
N GLY A 77 4.96 32.88 3.49
CA GLY A 77 6.19 32.21 3.89
C GLY A 77 6.08 30.70 4.05
N VAL A 78 4.93 30.08 3.68
CA VAL A 78 4.73 28.63 3.76
C VAL A 78 5.76 27.89 2.92
N LEU A 79 6.35 26.84 3.49
CA LEU A 79 7.30 25.96 2.78
C LEU A 79 6.53 24.88 2.02
N ILE A 80 6.99 24.54 0.82
CA ILE A 80 6.34 23.53 -0.04
C ILE A 80 7.38 22.47 -0.41
N GLY A 81 7.10 21.21 -0.07
CA GLY A 81 7.93 20.07 -0.41
C GLY A 81 7.20 19.05 -1.28
N VAL A 82 7.95 18.38 -2.16
CA VAL A 82 7.47 17.26 -2.99
C VAL A 82 8.35 16.04 -2.70
N GLY A 83 7.73 14.99 -2.18
CA GLY A 83 8.37 13.72 -1.85
C GLY A 83 7.78 12.54 -2.62
N GLY A 84 8.40 11.38 -2.48
CA GLY A 84 7.90 10.11 -2.98
C GLY A 84 8.38 9.74 -4.40
N CYS A 85 7.67 8.78 -5.05
CA CYS A 85 8.17 8.14 -6.27
C CYS A 85 8.25 9.09 -7.48
N VAL A 86 7.31 10.02 -7.67
CA VAL A 86 7.42 11.03 -8.74
C VAL A 86 8.57 11.99 -8.47
N ALA A 87 8.80 12.33 -7.19
CA ALA A 87 9.95 13.16 -6.82
C ALA A 87 11.27 12.47 -7.17
N SER A 88 11.42 11.16 -6.93
CA SER A 88 12.59 10.40 -7.35
C SER A 88 12.77 10.34 -8.87
N GLN A 89 11.65 10.26 -9.61
CA GLN A 89 11.69 10.17 -11.07
C GLN A 89 12.04 11.50 -11.74
N GLU A 90 11.44 12.59 -11.29
CA GLU A 90 11.54 13.92 -11.92
C GLU A 90 12.69 14.78 -11.33
N GLY A 91 13.00 14.57 -10.05
CA GLY A 91 14.07 15.28 -9.36
C GLY A 91 14.00 16.82 -9.53
N ALA A 92 15.07 17.40 -10.03
CA ALA A 92 15.19 18.86 -10.24
C ALA A 92 14.21 19.43 -11.29
N ASP A 93 13.63 18.60 -12.16
CA ASP A 93 12.68 19.06 -13.17
C ASP A 93 11.35 19.51 -12.53
N ILE A 94 11.01 19.01 -11.35
CA ILE A 94 9.89 19.53 -10.55
C ILE A 94 10.09 21.03 -10.27
N ILE A 95 11.30 21.43 -9.87
CA ILE A 95 11.61 22.85 -9.57
C ILE A 95 11.54 23.72 -10.83
N LYS A 96 11.99 23.20 -11.97
CA LYS A 96 11.89 23.92 -13.25
C LYS A 96 10.43 24.21 -13.62
N ARG A 97 9.54 23.23 -13.39
CA ARG A 97 8.11 23.33 -13.68
C ARG A 97 7.33 24.12 -12.59
N ALA A 98 7.77 24.02 -11.34
CA ALA A 98 7.18 24.67 -10.16
C ALA A 98 8.25 25.37 -9.30
N PRO A 99 8.74 26.57 -9.70
CA PRO A 99 9.87 27.24 -9.04
C PRO A 99 9.61 27.67 -7.58
N TYR A 100 8.39 27.58 -7.13
CA TYR A 100 7.98 27.87 -5.76
C TYR A 100 8.09 26.66 -4.81
N VAL A 101 8.48 25.48 -5.30
CA VAL A 101 8.80 24.31 -4.48
C VAL A 101 10.15 24.53 -3.80
N ASP A 102 10.20 24.29 -2.50
CA ASP A 102 11.38 24.51 -1.65
C ASP A 102 12.27 23.29 -1.55
N VAL A 103 11.68 22.10 -1.44
CA VAL A 103 12.41 20.83 -1.29
C VAL A 103 11.80 19.74 -2.17
N VAL A 104 12.68 18.91 -2.75
CA VAL A 104 12.31 17.70 -3.50
C VAL A 104 13.12 16.53 -2.92
N PHE A 105 12.47 15.46 -2.50
CA PHE A 105 13.13 14.32 -1.87
C PHE A 105 12.52 12.98 -2.27
N GLY A 106 13.38 11.96 -2.33
CA GLY A 106 12.95 10.60 -2.60
C GLY A 106 12.32 9.93 -1.36
N PRO A 107 11.64 8.77 -1.54
CA PRO A 107 11.13 8.00 -0.40
C PRO A 107 12.27 7.51 0.51
N GLN A 108 13.48 7.33 -0.02
CA GLN A 108 14.64 6.87 0.74
C GLN A 108 15.31 7.96 1.60
N THR A 109 15.04 9.24 1.30
CA THR A 109 15.65 10.38 1.97
C THR A 109 14.66 11.19 2.81
N LEU A 110 13.46 10.65 3.08
CA LEU A 110 12.43 11.35 3.87
C LEU A 110 12.90 11.72 5.29
N HIS A 111 13.77 10.92 5.90
CA HIS A 111 14.36 11.17 7.22
C HIS A 111 15.26 12.42 7.24
N ARG A 112 15.82 12.82 6.09
CA ARG A 112 16.64 14.03 5.93
C ARG A 112 15.82 15.31 5.66
N LEU A 113 14.50 15.24 5.71
CA LEU A 113 13.61 16.38 5.43
C LEU A 113 13.92 17.61 6.31
N PRO A 114 14.17 17.50 7.64
CA PRO A 114 14.56 18.62 8.48
C PRO A 114 15.84 19.30 7.99
N GLU A 115 16.87 18.53 7.62
CA GLU A 115 18.14 19.03 7.11
C GLU A 115 17.99 19.76 5.77
N LEU A 116 17.13 19.22 4.88
CA LEU A 116 16.83 19.84 3.58
C LEU A 116 16.13 21.18 3.76
N LEU A 117 15.19 21.30 4.70
CA LEU A 117 14.50 22.55 5.04
C LEU A 117 15.47 23.57 5.66
N ALA A 118 16.34 23.13 6.57
CA ALA A 118 17.38 23.97 7.14
C ALA A 118 18.36 24.48 6.07
N ALA A 119 18.82 23.59 5.17
CA ALA A 119 19.70 23.95 4.06
C ALA A 119 19.03 24.91 3.07
N ARG A 120 17.73 24.73 2.79
CA ARG A 120 16.94 25.66 1.98
C ARG A 120 16.89 27.05 2.61
N SER A 121 16.64 27.12 3.91
CA SER A 121 16.58 28.38 4.65
C SER A 121 17.92 29.12 4.65
N ALA A 122 19.03 28.40 4.86
CA ALA A 122 20.37 28.96 4.86
C ALA A 122 20.85 29.41 3.47
N LYS A 123 20.62 28.59 2.44
CA LYS A 123 21.10 28.84 1.07
C LYS A 123 20.14 29.69 0.23
N LYS A 124 18.92 29.91 0.70
CA LYS A 124 17.83 30.65 0.00
C LYS A 124 17.55 30.13 -1.43
N ARG A 125 17.73 28.81 -1.63
CA ARG A 125 17.48 28.13 -2.91
C ARG A 125 16.88 26.74 -2.66
N PRO A 126 16.07 26.22 -3.59
CA PRO A 126 15.52 24.89 -3.48
C PRO A 126 16.59 23.81 -3.25
N GLN A 127 16.25 22.77 -2.49
CA GLN A 127 17.10 21.62 -2.24
C GLN A 127 16.50 20.36 -2.86
N VAL A 128 17.33 19.48 -3.40
CA VAL A 128 16.92 18.21 -4.01
C VAL A 128 17.80 17.10 -3.44
N ASP A 129 17.18 16.06 -2.87
CA ASP A 129 17.84 14.82 -2.47
C ASP A 129 16.97 13.62 -2.87
N ILE A 130 17.34 12.99 -3.97
CA ILE A 130 16.72 11.79 -4.51
C ILE A 130 17.69 10.62 -4.56
N THR A 131 18.70 10.64 -3.70
CA THR A 131 19.70 9.58 -3.59
C THR A 131 19.08 8.30 -2.97
N PHE A 132 19.78 7.19 -3.15
CA PHE A 132 19.43 5.90 -2.58
C PHE A 132 20.50 5.48 -1.57
N PRO A 133 20.47 6.01 -0.32
CA PRO A 133 21.39 5.56 0.71
C PRO A 133 21.06 4.12 1.09
N GLU A 134 22.11 3.32 1.34
CA GLU A 134 21.91 1.97 1.87
C GLU A 134 21.42 2.06 3.33
N ILE A 135 20.21 1.53 3.60
CA ILE A 135 19.60 1.25 4.94
C ILE A 135 19.35 2.48 5.85
N GLU A 136 20.00 3.63 5.68
CA GLU A 136 19.90 4.79 6.60
C GLU A 136 18.48 5.20 6.98
N LYS A 137 17.49 5.03 6.09
CA LYS A 137 16.12 5.49 6.34
C LYS A 137 15.52 4.89 7.61
N PHE A 138 15.64 3.59 7.79
CA PHE A 138 15.00 2.91 8.92
C PHE A 138 15.69 3.20 10.24
N ASP A 139 17.01 3.39 10.22
CA ASP A 139 17.81 3.69 11.41
C ASP A 139 17.50 5.07 12.00
N HIS A 140 17.00 6.00 11.18
CA HIS A 140 16.75 7.39 11.56
C HIS A 140 15.24 7.75 11.69
N LEU A 141 14.34 6.77 11.57
CA LEU A 141 12.92 7.03 11.77
C LEU A 141 12.55 7.01 13.26
N PRO A 142 11.73 7.96 13.72
CA PRO A 142 11.19 7.93 15.08
C PRO A 142 10.36 6.65 15.32
N PRO A 143 10.20 6.22 16.59
CA PRO A 143 9.31 5.13 16.93
C PRO A 143 7.90 5.36 16.35
N ALA A 144 7.30 4.30 15.84
CA ALA A 144 5.96 4.36 15.27
C ALA A 144 4.93 4.73 16.35
N LYS A 145 3.97 5.58 16.00
CA LYS A 145 2.84 5.94 16.86
C LYS A 145 1.58 5.31 16.33
N MET A 146 0.74 4.87 17.25
CA MET A 146 -0.58 4.33 16.93
C MET A 146 -1.53 5.45 16.46
N ASP A 147 -2.20 5.22 15.32
CA ASP A 147 -3.38 5.97 14.88
C ASP A 147 -4.52 4.98 14.63
N GLY A 148 -5.09 4.44 15.72
CA GLY A 148 -6.14 3.42 15.66
C GLY A 148 -5.63 1.98 15.88
N PRO A 149 -6.52 0.98 15.73
CA PRO A 149 -6.21 -0.41 16.07
C PRO A 149 -5.46 -1.19 14.98
N THR A 150 -5.17 -0.54 13.84
CA THR A 150 -4.43 -1.12 12.73
C THR A 150 -3.20 -0.29 12.42
N ALA A 151 -2.09 -0.92 12.03
CA ALA A 151 -0.89 -0.21 11.64
C ALA A 151 -0.21 -0.84 10.42
N PHE A 152 0.48 0.00 9.64
CA PHE A 152 1.38 -0.41 8.59
C PHE A 152 2.81 -0.53 9.15
N VAL A 153 3.51 -1.59 8.78
CA VAL A 153 4.93 -1.77 9.09
C VAL A 153 5.68 -2.10 7.81
N SER A 154 6.55 -1.21 7.37
CA SER A 154 7.43 -1.48 6.24
C SER A 154 8.54 -2.43 6.69
N ILE A 155 8.63 -3.59 6.05
CA ILE A 155 9.63 -4.62 6.35
C ILE A 155 10.75 -4.66 5.32
N MET A 156 10.52 -4.06 4.16
CA MET A 156 11.50 -3.96 3.09
C MET A 156 11.15 -2.83 2.13
N GLU A 157 12.13 -2.36 1.40
CA GLU A 157 11.96 -1.39 0.32
C GLU A 157 12.69 -1.80 -0.96
N GLY A 158 12.27 -1.19 -2.09
CA GLY A 158 12.81 -1.50 -3.40
C GLY A 158 12.32 -2.83 -3.97
N CYS A 159 12.77 -3.15 -5.18
CA CYS A 159 12.44 -4.41 -5.84
C CYS A 159 13.47 -4.73 -6.92
N SER A 160 14.06 -5.92 -6.86
CA SER A 160 15.06 -6.40 -7.82
C SER A 160 14.50 -7.32 -8.90
N LYS A 161 13.17 -7.32 -9.14
CA LYS A 161 12.54 -8.17 -10.18
C LYS A 161 12.66 -7.58 -11.59
N TYR A 162 12.81 -6.28 -11.73
CA TYR A 162 12.99 -5.60 -13.01
C TYR A 162 11.96 -6.01 -14.09
N CYS A 163 10.69 -6.15 -13.68
CA CYS A 163 9.61 -6.37 -14.63
C CYS A 163 9.61 -5.27 -15.68
N SER A 164 9.40 -5.61 -16.97
CA SER A 164 9.66 -4.69 -18.09
C SER A 164 8.84 -3.40 -18.07
N TYR A 165 7.70 -3.37 -17.39
CA TYR A 165 6.80 -2.22 -17.28
C TYR A 165 6.97 -1.43 -15.97
N CYS A 166 7.77 -1.93 -15.02
CA CYS A 166 7.76 -1.44 -13.64
C CYS A 166 8.87 -0.43 -13.38
N VAL A 167 8.49 0.71 -12.82
CA VAL A 167 9.39 1.81 -12.48
C VAL A 167 9.98 1.71 -11.06
N VAL A 168 9.50 0.77 -10.24
CA VAL A 168 9.89 0.65 -8.82
C VAL A 168 11.41 0.57 -8.62
N PRO A 169 12.19 -0.27 -9.35
CA PRO A 169 13.64 -0.30 -9.18
C PRO A 169 14.32 1.06 -9.40
N TYR A 170 13.74 1.90 -10.23
CA TYR A 170 14.30 3.22 -10.59
C TYR A 170 13.84 4.34 -9.65
N THR A 171 12.78 4.12 -8.85
CA THR A 171 12.21 5.14 -7.96
C THR A 171 12.36 4.84 -6.48
N ARG A 172 12.53 3.56 -6.13
CA ARG A 172 12.73 3.08 -4.76
C ARG A 172 14.03 2.27 -4.56
N GLY A 173 14.76 2.01 -5.65
CA GLY A 173 16.02 1.28 -5.61
C GLY A 173 15.86 -0.23 -5.64
N GLU A 174 16.98 -0.93 -5.44
CA GLU A 174 17.02 -2.37 -5.29
C GLU A 174 16.40 -2.81 -3.97
N GLU A 175 16.15 -4.10 -3.88
CA GLU A 175 15.50 -4.73 -2.72
C GLU A 175 16.40 -4.73 -1.49
N VAL A 176 15.92 -4.09 -0.42
CA VAL A 176 16.59 -4.05 0.88
C VAL A 176 15.59 -4.46 1.96
N SER A 177 15.89 -5.53 2.69
CA SER A 177 15.07 -5.99 3.83
C SER A 177 15.59 -5.38 5.13
N ARG A 178 14.66 -4.99 6.01
CA ARG A 178 14.99 -4.55 7.36
C ARG A 178 15.53 -5.71 8.20
N PRO A 179 16.43 -5.45 9.18
CA PRO A 179 16.80 -6.44 10.17
C PRO A 179 15.58 -7.05 10.85
N PHE A 180 15.66 -8.34 11.16
CA PHE A 180 14.55 -9.11 11.69
C PHE A 180 14.05 -8.57 13.02
N GLU A 181 14.96 -8.32 13.95
CA GLU A 181 14.67 -7.82 15.29
C GLU A 181 14.05 -6.42 15.25
N ASP A 182 14.46 -5.54 14.35
CA ASP A 182 13.93 -4.17 14.23
C ASP A 182 12.47 -4.17 13.85
N VAL A 183 12.07 -5.10 12.97
CA VAL A 183 10.65 -5.28 12.61
C VAL A 183 9.86 -5.77 13.83
N LEU A 184 10.38 -6.74 14.58
CA LEU A 184 9.71 -7.29 15.77
C LEU A 184 9.58 -6.24 16.87
N VAL A 185 10.61 -5.42 17.10
CA VAL A 185 10.58 -4.33 18.08
C VAL A 185 9.53 -3.28 17.71
N GLU A 186 9.44 -2.88 16.44
CA GLU A 186 8.41 -1.94 15.99
C GLU A 186 7.00 -2.52 16.18
N VAL A 187 6.78 -3.79 15.80
CA VAL A 187 5.47 -4.44 15.97
C VAL A 187 5.11 -4.58 17.45
N ALA A 188 6.05 -4.97 18.31
CA ALA A 188 5.82 -5.08 19.74
C ALA A 188 5.45 -3.73 20.37
N GLY A 189 6.17 -2.66 20.02
CA GLY A 189 5.87 -1.31 20.48
C GLY A 189 4.50 -0.79 20.01
N LEU A 190 4.05 -1.17 18.82
CA LEU A 190 2.70 -0.86 18.32
C LEU A 190 1.63 -1.67 19.08
N ALA A 191 1.90 -2.95 19.34
CA ALA A 191 0.98 -3.82 20.10
C ALA A 191 0.78 -3.32 21.55
N GLU A 192 1.84 -2.86 22.21
CA GLU A 192 1.77 -2.22 23.54
C GLU A 192 0.92 -0.95 23.54
N GLN A 193 0.92 -0.19 22.44
CA GLN A 193 0.07 0.98 22.26
C GLN A 193 -1.41 0.63 21.97
N GLY A 194 -1.73 -0.65 21.70
CA GLY A 194 -3.11 -1.13 21.46
C GLY A 194 -3.43 -1.48 20.02
N VAL A 195 -2.45 -1.51 19.11
CA VAL A 195 -2.64 -2.04 17.76
C VAL A 195 -2.97 -3.54 17.83
N ARG A 196 -3.95 -3.98 17.03
CA ARG A 196 -4.45 -5.36 16.96
C ARG A 196 -4.19 -6.03 15.62
N GLU A 197 -4.13 -5.25 14.56
CA GLU A 197 -3.86 -5.75 13.20
C GLU A 197 -2.63 -5.04 12.62
N ILE A 198 -1.66 -5.83 12.16
CA ILE A 198 -0.48 -5.35 11.43
C ILE A 198 -0.62 -5.69 9.96
N THR A 199 -0.35 -4.71 9.10
CA THR A 199 -0.14 -4.95 7.66
C THR A 199 1.33 -4.77 7.33
N LEU A 200 2.00 -5.86 6.98
CA LEU A 200 3.41 -5.87 6.55
C LEU A 200 3.50 -5.34 5.12
N LEU A 201 4.32 -4.32 4.90
CA LEU A 201 4.48 -3.62 3.63
C LEU A 201 5.86 -3.81 3.02
N GLY A 202 5.88 -3.80 1.69
CA GLY A 202 7.07 -3.79 0.85
C GLY A 202 6.69 -3.70 -0.61
N GLN A 203 7.63 -3.56 -1.52
CA GLN A 203 7.36 -3.61 -2.96
C GLN A 203 7.39 -5.04 -3.50
N ASN A 204 7.93 -5.98 -2.73
CA ASN A 204 7.96 -7.42 -2.99
C ASN A 204 8.03 -8.16 -1.65
N VAL A 205 7.00 -7.98 -0.83
CA VAL A 205 7.02 -8.31 0.61
C VAL A 205 7.38 -9.77 0.89
N ASN A 206 6.98 -10.71 0.04
CA ASN A 206 7.28 -12.13 0.22
C ASN A 206 8.71 -12.54 -0.19
N ALA A 207 9.50 -11.59 -0.73
CA ALA A 207 10.95 -11.78 -0.91
C ALA A 207 11.78 -11.33 0.31
N TYR A 208 11.15 -10.94 1.40
CA TYR A 208 11.84 -10.51 2.62
C TYR A 208 12.92 -11.51 3.05
N ARG A 209 14.11 -10.98 3.34
CA ARG A 209 15.32 -11.69 3.80
C ARG A 209 16.02 -10.83 4.84
N GLY A 210 15.45 -10.76 6.05
CA GLY A 210 16.01 -9.97 7.15
C GLY A 210 17.19 -10.65 7.82
N LYS A 211 18.28 -9.90 8.05
CA LYS A 211 19.40 -10.37 8.84
C LYS A 211 18.98 -10.56 10.30
N MET A 212 19.41 -11.63 10.95
CA MET A 212 19.13 -11.94 12.34
C MET A 212 20.32 -11.56 13.23
N GLY A 213 20.18 -10.50 14.02
CA GLY A 213 21.21 -9.96 14.90
C GLY A 213 22.54 -9.74 14.18
N ASP A 214 23.63 -9.99 14.88
CA ASP A 214 24.99 -9.92 14.32
C ASP A 214 25.45 -11.23 13.66
N THR A 215 24.54 -12.18 13.43
CA THR A 215 24.85 -13.46 12.82
C THR A 215 24.80 -13.40 11.29
N ALA A 216 25.23 -14.47 10.63
CA ALA A 216 25.03 -14.66 9.19
C ALA A 216 23.67 -15.28 8.84
N GLU A 217 22.80 -15.51 9.84
CA GLU A 217 21.49 -16.11 9.63
C GLU A 217 20.52 -15.10 9.01
N ILE A 218 19.68 -15.60 8.12
CA ILE A 218 18.70 -14.81 7.39
C ILE A 218 17.31 -15.37 7.66
N ALA A 219 16.44 -14.53 8.22
CA ALA A 219 15.03 -14.83 8.34
C ALA A 219 14.31 -14.64 7.01
N ASP A 220 13.52 -15.62 6.59
CA ASP A 220 12.61 -15.44 5.48
C ASP A 220 11.25 -14.86 5.94
N PHE A 221 10.40 -14.56 4.97
CA PHE A 221 9.10 -13.95 5.25
C PHE A 221 8.16 -14.85 6.08
N ALA A 222 8.21 -16.17 5.88
CA ALA A 222 7.40 -17.10 6.65
C ALA A 222 7.81 -17.10 8.13
N LEU A 223 9.11 -17.10 8.41
CA LEU A 223 9.61 -17.00 9.78
C LEU A 223 9.21 -15.70 10.44
N LEU A 224 9.29 -14.57 9.70
CA LEU A 224 8.85 -13.28 10.22
C LEU A 224 7.37 -13.31 10.62
N ILE A 225 6.50 -13.88 9.80
CA ILE A 225 5.07 -14.02 10.10
C ILE A 225 4.85 -14.86 11.37
N GLU A 226 5.57 -15.97 11.53
CA GLU A 226 5.48 -16.83 12.71
C GLU A 226 5.80 -16.02 13.98
N TYR A 227 6.91 -15.27 14.01
CA TYR A 227 7.32 -14.47 15.17
C TYR A 227 6.40 -13.27 15.43
N VAL A 228 5.94 -12.57 14.39
CA VAL A 228 4.95 -11.49 14.55
C VAL A 228 3.64 -12.02 15.15
N ALA A 229 3.25 -13.26 14.81
CA ALA A 229 2.05 -13.87 15.36
C ALA A 229 2.18 -14.18 16.86
N ASP A 230 3.39 -14.42 17.35
CA ASP A 230 3.64 -14.68 18.77
C ASP A 230 3.67 -13.41 19.63
N ILE A 231 3.71 -12.24 19.03
CA ILE A 231 3.68 -10.97 19.78
C ILE A 231 2.32 -10.81 20.49
N PRO A 232 2.31 -10.63 21.83
CA PRO A 232 1.09 -10.42 22.58
C PRO A 232 0.34 -9.17 22.12
N GLY A 233 -0.98 -9.28 21.99
CA GLY A 233 -1.83 -8.17 21.55
C GLY A 233 -2.09 -8.11 20.05
N ILE A 234 -1.26 -8.72 19.19
CA ILE A 234 -1.55 -8.86 17.76
C ILE A 234 -2.58 -9.97 17.55
N GLU A 235 -3.68 -9.62 16.90
CA GLU A 235 -4.81 -10.52 16.59
C GLU A 235 -4.87 -10.91 15.11
N ARG A 236 -4.35 -10.04 14.21
CA ARG A 236 -4.35 -10.26 12.78
C ARG A 236 -3.07 -9.77 12.11
N ILE A 237 -2.64 -10.52 11.12
CA ILE A 237 -1.50 -10.19 10.25
C ILE A 237 -2.00 -10.16 8.82
N ARG A 238 -1.73 -9.05 8.12
CA ARG A 238 -1.90 -8.87 6.68
C ARG A 238 -0.56 -8.56 6.05
N TYR A 239 -0.49 -8.75 4.75
CA TYR A 239 0.60 -8.22 3.94
C TYR A 239 0.11 -7.90 2.54
N THR A 240 0.86 -7.08 1.81
CA THR A 240 0.48 -6.67 0.46
C THR A 240 1.71 -6.49 -0.41
N THR A 241 1.49 -6.53 -1.74
CA THR A 241 2.53 -6.38 -2.76
C THR A 241 3.49 -7.57 -2.81
N SER A 242 2.94 -8.71 -3.23
CA SER A 242 3.69 -9.97 -3.37
C SER A 242 4.03 -10.29 -4.81
N HIS A 243 5.09 -11.08 -5.02
CA HIS A 243 5.44 -11.62 -6.32
C HIS A 243 5.25 -13.15 -6.35
N PRO A 244 4.58 -13.72 -7.37
CA PRO A 244 4.31 -15.16 -7.43
C PRO A 244 5.56 -16.05 -7.32
N ASN A 245 6.72 -15.63 -7.88
CA ASN A 245 7.96 -16.41 -7.79
C ASN A 245 8.53 -16.55 -6.37
N GLU A 246 8.17 -15.63 -5.47
CA GLU A 246 8.61 -15.67 -4.07
C GLU A 246 7.58 -16.40 -3.17
N PHE A 247 6.53 -16.96 -3.77
CA PHE A 247 5.50 -17.67 -3.02
C PHE A 247 5.93 -19.13 -2.79
N THR A 248 6.81 -19.32 -1.81
CA THR A 248 7.43 -20.60 -1.48
C THR A 248 6.45 -21.55 -0.81
N GLN A 249 6.77 -22.88 -0.78
CA GLN A 249 5.98 -23.85 -0.03
C GLN A 249 5.95 -23.50 1.46
N ARG A 250 7.05 -23.02 2.03
CA ARG A 250 7.11 -22.58 3.44
C ARG A 250 6.13 -21.43 3.74
N LEU A 251 5.95 -20.49 2.81
CA LEU A 251 4.95 -19.44 2.96
C LEU A 251 3.52 -20.00 2.84
N ILE A 252 3.29 -20.99 1.99
CA ILE A 252 1.99 -21.70 1.92
C ILE A 252 1.72 -22.39 3.25
N ASP A 253 2.70 -23.08 3.82
CA ASP A 253 2.59 -23.79 5.10
C ASP A 253 2.33 -22.83 6.28
N ALA A 254 2.79 -21.56 6.18
CA ALA A 254 2.49 -20.54 7.18
C ALA A 254 0.99 -20.24 7.29
N TYR A 255 0.21 -20.35 6.21
CA TYR A 255 -1.24 -20.22 6.26
C TYR A 255 -1.94 -21.35 7.06
N ASP A 256 -1.33 -22.53 7.12
CA ASP A 256 -1.82 -23.62 7.97
C ASP A 256 -1.43 -23.39 9.44
N LYS A 257 -0.19 -23.00 9.69
CA LYS A 257 0.40 -22.90 11.02
C LYS A 257 0.01 -21.65 11.80
N VAL A 258 -0.28 -20.53 11.11
CA VAL A 258 -0.50 -19.23 11.73
C VAL A 258 -1.96 -18.79 11.56
N PRO A 259 -2.84 -19.06 12.54
CA PRO A 259 -4.25 -18.66 12.47
C PRO A 259 -4.47 -17.15 12.37
N LYS A 260 -3.55 -16.35 12.92
CA LYS A 260 -3.61 -14.87 12.86
C LYS A 260 -3.30 -14.30 11.47
N LEU A 261 -2.67 -15.09 10.58
CA LEU A 261 -2.49 -14.72 9.18
C LEU A 261 -3.84 -14.83 8.47
N VAL A 262 -4.34 -13.71 7.95
CA VAL A 262 -5.70 -13.62 7.40
C VAL A 262 -5.89 -14.40 6.11
N SER A 263 -7.11 -14.91 5.87
CA SER A 263 -7.51 -15.58 4.62
C SER A 263 -7.77 -14.55 3.49
N HIS A 264 -6.82 -13.66 3.27
CA HIS A 264 -6.82 -12.67 2.19
C HIS A 264 -5.42 -12.55 1.61
N LEU A 265 -5.30 -12.67 0.29
CA LEU A 265 -4.02 -12.57 -0.41
C LEU A 265 -4.13 -11.65 -1.62
N HIS A 266 -3.30 -10.59 -1.64
CA HIS A 266 -3.04 -9.80 -2.83
C HIS A 266 -1.79 -10.33 -3.55
N LEU A 267 -2.00 -11.01 -4.69
CA LEU A 267 -0.95 -11.64 -5.47
C LEU A 267 -1.05 -11.19 -6.95
N PRO A 268 -0.39 -10.08 -7.31
CA PRO A 268 -0.45 -9.51 -8.65
C PRO A 268 0.06 -10.45 -9.74
N VAL A 269 -0.83 -10.98 -10.57
CA VAL A 269 -0.47 -11.82 -11.72
C VAL A 269 -0.09 -10.99 -12.94
N GLN A 270 -0.69 -9.84 -13.10
CA GLN A 270 -0.56 -8.87 -14.20
C GLN A 270 -1.24 -9.31 -15.51
N HIS A 271 -1.10 -10.57 -15.96
CA HIS A 271 -1.72 -11.10 -17.19
C HIS A 271 -1.97 -12.62 -17.10
N GLY A 272 -2.86 -13.13 -17.96
CA GLY A 272 -3.18 -14.56 -18.03
C GLY A 272 -2.54 -15.32 -19.19
N SER A 273 -1.82 -14.63 -20.08
CA SER A 273 -1.09 -15.24 -21.20
C SER A 273 0.39 -15.38 -20.88
N ASP A 274 0.94 -16.60 -21.00
CA ASP A 274 2.36 -16.86 -20.75
C ASP A 274 3.27 -16.04 -21.68
N ARG A 275 2.84 -15.81 -22.93
CA ARG A 275 3.57 -14.98 -23.88
C ARG A 275 3.72 -13.54 -23.39
N ILE A 276 2.65 -12.97 -22.85
CA ILE A 276 2.66 -11.61 -22.29
C ILE A 276 3.39 -11.58 -20.95
N LEU A 277 3.22 -12.57 -20.08
CA LEU A 277 3.98 -12.70 -18.84
C LEU A 277 5.49 -12.75 -19.09
N MET A 278 5.92 -13.47 -20.14
CA MET A 278 7.32 -13.50 -20.55
C MET A 278 7.80 -12.12 -21.06
N ALA A 279 7.01 -11.42 -21.88
CA ALA A 279 7.31 -10.07 -22.34
C ALA A 279 7.37 -9.06 -21.19
N MET A 280 6.55 -9.25 -20.17
CA MET A 280 6.56 -8.49 -18.90
C MET A 280 7.74 -8.87 -17.98
N LYS A 281 8.53 -9.91 -18.31
CA LYS A 281 9.60 -10.49 -17.48
C LYS A 281 9.10 -10.95 -16.11
N ARG A 282 7.94 -11.62 -16.06
CA ARG A 282 7.37 -12.09 -14.78
C ARG A 282 8.02 -13.37 -14.27
N GLY A 283 8.59 -14.22 -15.13
CA GLY A 283 9.36 -15.41 -14.77
C GLY A 283 8.53 -16.58 -14.23
N TYR A 284 7.24 -16.61 -14.51
CA TYR A 284 6.31 -17.71 -14.22
C TYR A 284 5.22 -17.79 -15.29
N THR A 285 4.52 -18.93 -15.33
CA THR A 285 3.39 -19.20 -16.20
C THR A 285 2.05 -19.04 -15.47
N ALA A 286 0.97 -18.87 -16.22
CA ALA A 286 -0.39 -18.85 -15.64
C ALA A 286 -0.74 -20.18 -14.94
N MET A 287 -0.16 -21.29 -15.38
CA MET A 287 -0.37 -22.60 -14.75
C MET A 287 0.31 -22.69 -13.37
N GLU A 288 1.55 -22.23 -13.26
CA GLU A 288 2.27 -22.17 -11.97
C GLU A 288 1.55 -21.26 -10.97
N TYR A 289 1.11 -20.10 -11.43
CA TYR A 289 0.30 -19.18 -10.61
C TYR A 289 -0.98 -19.86 -10.09
N LYS A 290 -1.77 -20.51 -10.98
CA LYS A 290 -2.97 -21.25 -10.58
C LYS A 290 -2.65 -22.42 -9.63
N SER A 291 -1.51 -23.06 -9.80
CA SER A 291 -1.07 -24.15 -8.89
C SER A 291 -0.85 -23.64 -7.47
N THR A 292 -0.21 -22.48 -7.33
CA THR A 292 -0.02 -21.83 -6.01
C THR A 292 -1.37 -21.53 -5.34
N ILE A 293 -2.32 -20.96 -6.07
CA ILE A 293 -3.65 -20.67 -5.52
C ILE A 293 -4.41 -21.95 -5.12
N ARG A 294 -4.30 -23.00 -5.91
CA ARG A 294 -4.93 -24.30 -5.56
C ARG A 294 -4.37 -24.87 -4.27
N LYS A 295 -3.05 -24.81 -4.05
CA LYS A 295 -2.42 -25.23 -2.79
C LYS A 295 -2.92 -24.41 -1.61
N LEU A 296 -3.00 -23.09 -1.75
CA LEU A 296 -3.54 -22.20 -0.71
C LEU A 296 -4.99 -22.53 -0.39
N ARG A 297 -5.84 -22.71 -1.40
CA ARG A 297 -7.25 -23.05 -1.20
C ARG A 297 -7.48 -24.46 -0.67
N ALA A 298 -6.53 -25.37 -0.81
CA ALA A 298 -6.57 -26.67 -0.14
C ALA A 298 -6.43 -26.52 1.40
N ILE A 299 -5.68 -25.51 1.86
CA ILE A 299 -5.48 -25.17 3.28
C ILE A 299 -6.60 -24.24 3.77
N ARG A 300 -6.89 -23.18 3.02
CA ARG A 300 -7.90 -22.16 3.33
C ARG A 300 -8.90 -22.05 2.18
N PRO A 301 -9.99 -22.85 2.16
CA PRO A 301 -10.96 -22.90 1.04
C PRO A 301 -11.63 -21.56 0.74
N ASP A 302 -11.80 -20.71 1.74
CA ASP A 302 -12.41 -19.36 1.66
C ASP A 302 -11.41 -18.24 1.38
N MET A 303 -10.16 -18.59 0.98
CA MET A 303 -9.12 -17.59 0.65
C MET A 303 -9.63 -16.55 -0.36
N ALA A 304 -9.73 -15.32 0.10
CA ALA A 304 -10.07 -14.17 -0.75
C ALA A 304 -8.83 -13.74 -1.54
N MET A 305 -8.94 -13.79 -2.87
CA MET A 305 -7.86 -13.45 -3.78
C MET A 305 -8.06 -12.07 -4.37
N SER A 306 -7.00 -11.26 -4.37
CA SER A 306 -6.95 -10.03 -5.15
C SER A 306 -5.69 -9.97 -6.03
N SER A 307 -5.77 -9.22 -7.12
CA SER A 307 -4.68 -9.14 -8.09
C SER A 307 -4.68 -7.82 -8.85
N ASP A 308 -3.57 -7.53 -9.51
CA ASP A 308 -3.46 -6.48 -10.51
C ASP A 308 -3.48 -7.06 -11.90
N PHE A 309 -4.10 -6.33 -12.85
CA PHE A 309 -4.15 -6.67 -14.27
C PHE A 309 -3.78 -5.48 -15.13
N ILE A 310 -2.96 -5.74 -16.14
CA ILE A 310 -2.59 -4.77 -17.18
C ILE A 310 -3.16 -5.26 -18.50
N VAL A 311 -4.10 -4.51 -19.09
CA VAL A 311 -4.64 -4.75 -20.43
C VAL A 311 -3.93 -3.89 -21.47
N GLY A 312 -3.87 -4.35 -22.71
CA GLY A 312 -3.26 -3.59 -23.79
C GLY A 312 -1.75 -3.42 -23.63
N PHE A 313 -1.06 -4.38 -23.02
CA PHE A 313 0.40 -4.44 -23.07
C PHE A 313 0.85 -4.55 -24.53
N PRO A 314 1.95 -3.89 -24.95
CA PRO A 314 2.40 -3.92 -26.34
C PRO A 314 2.47 -5.35 -26.92
N GLY A 315 1.81 -5.54 -28.04
CA GLY A 315 1.70 -6.84 -28.72
C GLY A 315 0.64 -7.79 -28.16
N GLU A 316 -0.21 -7.38 -27.19
CA GLU A 316 -1.33 -8.19 -26.70
C GLU A 316 -2.36 -8.44 -27.82
N THR A 317 -2.63 -9.70 -28.11
CA THR A 317 -3.67 -10.14 -29.06
C THR A 317 -4.99 -10.43 -28.38
N ASP A 318 -6.07 -10.62 -29.15
CA ASP A 318 -7.36 -11.07 -28.60
C ASP A 318 -7.27 -12.45 -27.95
N GLU A 319 -6.42 -13.34 -28.47
CA GLU A 319 -6.16 -14.65 -27.87
C GLU A 319 -5.50 -14.50 -26.49
N ASP A 320 -4.55 -13.57 -26.34
CA ASP A 320 -3.90 -13.30 -25.04
C ASP A 320 -4.90 -12.73 -24.03
N PHE A 321 -5.74 -11.79 -24.47
CA PHE A 321 -6.80 -11.23 -23.63
C PHE A 321 -7.79 -12.32 -23.20
N ASN A 322 -8.21 -13.21 -24.12
CA ASN A 322 -9.09 -14.32 -23.76
C ASN A 322 -8.46 -15.28 -22.75
N LYS A 323 -7.14 -15.52 -22.80
CA LYS A 323 -6.40 -16.30 -21.78
C LYS A 323 -6.43 -15.60 -20.43
N MET A 324 -6.35 -14.26 -20.40
CA MET A 324 -6.49 -13.47 -19.16
C MET A 324 -7.89 -13.59 -18.58
N MET A 325 -8.94 -13.46 -19.42
CA MET A 325 -10.33 -13.63 -18.95
C MET A 325 -10.57 -15.03 -18.41
N LYS A 326 -10.04 -16.06 -19.08
CA LYS A 326 -10.11 -17.43 -18.57
C LYS A 326 -9.39 -17.60 -17.23
N LEU A 327 -8.25 -16.98 -17.02
CA LEU A 327 -7.58 -16.99 -15.71
C LEU A 327 -8.45 -16.36 -14.62
N ILE A 328 -9.11 -15.24 -14.95
CA ILE A 328 -10.00 -14.55 -14.00
C ILE A 328 -11.17 -15.45 -13.59
N ASP A 329 -11.77 -16.14 -14.54
CA ASP A 329 -12.85 -17.09 -14.27
C ASP A 329 -12.37 -18.30 -13.45
N ASP A 330 -11.22 -18.89 -13.82
CA ASP A 330 -10.65 -20.05 -13.14
C ASP A 330 -10.28 -19.75 -11.67
N VAL A 331 -9.82 -18.53 -11.37
CA VAL A 331 -9.42 -18.11 -10.03
C VAL A 331 -10.59 -17.54 -9.23
N GLY A 332 -11.49 -16.77 -9.85
CA GLY A 332 -12.62 -16.13 -9.17
C GLY A 332 -12.15 -15.12 -8.14
N TYR A 333 -11.50 -14.05 -8.59
CA TYR A 333 -10.98 -12.98 -7.72
C TYR A 333 -12.09 -12.25 -6.98
N ASP A 334 -11.83 -11.92 -5.73
CA ASP A 334 -12.72 -11.12 -4.89
C ASP A 334 -12.63 -9.62 -5.22
N THR A 335 -11.42 -9.15 -5.55
CA THR A 335 -11.19 -7.77 -6.02
C THR A 335 -10.03 -7.74 -7.00
N SER A 336 -9.93 -6.68 -7.80
CA SER A 336 -8.72 -6.41 -8.58
C SER A 336 -8.52 -4.92 -8.81
N PHE A 337 -7.25 -4.57 -9.12
CA PHE A 337 -6.90 -3.29 -9.71
C PHE A 337 -6.51 -3.54 -11.17
N SER A 338 -7.21 -2.89 -12.08
CA SER A 338 -7.08 -3.13 -13.52
C SER A 338 -6.77 -1.84 -14.25
N PHE A 339 -5.76 -1.87 -15.12
CA PHE A 339 -5.24 -0.70 -15.80
C PHE A 339 -4.99 -0.99 -17.27
N ILE A 340 -5.15 0.03 -18.13
CA ILE A 340 -4.53 0.02 -19.45
C ILE A 340 -3.03 0.21 -19.26
N PHE A 341 -2.22 -0.51 -20.02
CA PHE A 341 -0.77 -0.29 -20.06
C PHE A 341 -0.47 1.18 -20.34
N SER A 342 0.39 1.75 -19.54
CA SER A 342 0.91 3.11 -19.69
C SER A 342 2.43 3.07 -19.62
N PRO A 343 3.15 3.48 -20.69
CA PRO A 343 4.60 3.46 -20.71
C PRO A 343 5.17 4.35 -19.59
N ARG A 344 6.17 3.84 -18.88
CA ARG A 344 6.87 4.58 -17.83
C ARG A 344 8.27 4.95 -18.30
N PRO A 345 8.67 6.23 -18.22
CA PRO A 345 10.02 6.64 -18.61
C PRO A 345 11.10 5.76 -17.96
N GLY A 346 12.08 5.35 -18.74
CA GLY A 346 13.21 4.53 -18.26
C GLY A 346 12.93 3.03 -18.17
N THR A 347 11.69 2.57 -18.35
CA THR A 347 11.37 1.13 -18.33
C THR A 347 11.53 0.50 -19.72
N PRO A 348 11.94 -0.78 -19.81
CA PRO A 348 12.07 -1.46 -21.12
C PRO A 348 10.81 -1.46 -21.96
N ALA A 349 9.64 -1.63 -21.32
CA ALA A 349 8.36 -1.68 -22.04
C ALA A 349 7.94 -0.33 -22.63
N ALA A 350 8.50 0.79 -22.17
CA ALA A 350 8.23 2.12 -22.74
C ALA A 350 8.70 2.26 -24.19
N ASN A 351 9.66 1.45 -24.60
CA ASN A 351 10.24 1.46 -25.95
C ASN A 351 9.63 0.40 -26.89
N LEU A 352 8.66 -0.37 -26.41
CA LEU A 352 7.98 -1.37 -27.25
C LEU A 352 6.97 -0.68 -28.16
N GLN A 353 6.89 -1.17 -29.40
CA GLN A 353 5.89 -0.71 -30.36
C GLN A 353 4.49 -1.15 -29.87
N ASP A 354 3.59 -0.21 -29.81
CA ASP A 354 2.22 -0.41 -29.34
C ASP A 354 1.21 0.04 -30.39
N ASP A 355 0.79 -0.93 -31.21
CA ASP A 355 -0.13 -0.71 -32.32
C ASP A 355 -1.60 -0.96 -31.97
N THR A 356 -1.90 -1.34 -30.73
CA THR A 356 -3.27 -1.62 -30.30
C THR A 356 -4.05 -0.31 -30.10
N PRO A 357 -5.14 -0.07 -30.84
CA PRO A 357 -5.95 1.13 -30.70
C PRO A 357 -6.47 1.32 -29.25
N HIS A 358 -6.53 2.56 -28.80
CA HIS A 358 -6.95 2.88 -27.43
C HIS A 358 -8.39 2.43 -27.12
N ASP A 359 -9.29 2.50 -28.08
CA ASP A 359 -10.68 2.04 -27.91
C ASP A 359 -10.77 0.52 -27.72
N VAL A 360 -9.88 -0.25 -28.35
CA VAL A 360 -9.77 -1.71 -28.13
C VAL A 360 -9.32 -2.00 -26.71
N LYS A 361 -8.27 -1.30 -26.24
CA LYS A 361 -7.78 -1.43 -24.84
C LYS A 361 -8.87 -1.06 -23.83
N LEU A 362 -9.61 0.02 -24.10
CA LEU A 362 -10.70 0.46 -23.23
C LEU A 362 -11.84 -0.57 -23.16
N LYS A 363 -12.23 -1.17 -24.30
CA LYS A 363 -13.22 -2.26 -24.35
C LYS A 363 -12.76 -3.47 -23.54
N ARG A 364 -11.49 -3.88 -23.67
CA ARG A 364 -10.89 -4.98 -22.90
C ARG A 364 -10.92 -4.67 -21.40
N LEU A 365 -10.53 -3.44 -21.00
CA LEU A 365 -10.57 -3.02 -19.60
C LEU A 365 -11.98 -3.07 -19.03
N HIS A 366 -12.98 -2.53 -19.71
CA HIS A 366 -14.38 -2.56 -19.28
C HIS A 366 -14.91 -3.99 -19.14
N HIS A 367 -14.59 -4.87 -20.09
CA HIS A 367 -14.98 -6.28 -20.02
C HIS A 367 -14.37 -6.96 -18.79
N LEU A 368 -13.09 -6.77 -18.54
CA LEU A 368 -12.40 -7.30 -17.36
C LEU A 368 -13.05 -6.77 -16.06
N GLN A 369 -13.26 -5.47 -15.97
CA GLN A 369 -13.85 -4.83 -14.78
C GLN A 369 -15.25 -5.35 -14.51
N ALA A 370 -16.10 -5.49 -15.54
CA ALA A 370 -17.45 -6.04 -15.39
C ALA A 370 -17.44 -7.49 -14.87
N THR A 371 -16.48 -8.32 -15.32
CA THR A 371 -16.31 -9.69 -14.83
C THR A 371 -15.91 -9.73 -13.36
N ILE A 372 -14.96 -8.88 -12.97
CA ILE A 372 -14.56 -8.74 -11.56
C ILE A 372 -15.71 -8.23 -10.70
N GLU A 373 -16.45 -7.22 -11.14
CA GLU A 373 -17.61 -6.68 -10.41
C GLU A 373 -18.70 -7.75 -10.19
N ALA A 374 -18.94 -8.61 -11.19
CA ALA A 374 -19.83 -9.75 -11.03
C ALA A 374 -19.33 -10.74 -9.95
N ASN A 375 -18.04 -11.00 -9.90
CA ASN A 375 -17.42 -11.82 -8.84
C ASN A 375 -17.55 -11.17 -7.47
N VAL A 376 -17.24 -9.87 -7.34
CA VAL A 376 -17.38 -9.10 -6.09
C VAL A 376 -18.80 -9.21 -5.56
N LYS A 377 -19.80 -9.04 -6.44
CA LYS A 377 -21.22 -9.17 -6.07
C LYS A 377 -21.54 -10.59 -5.61
N ARG A 378 -21.19 -11.61 -6.38
CA ARG A 378 -21.46 -13.02 -6.07
C ARG A 378 -20.85 -13.43 -4.73
N ILE A 379 -19.58 -13.03 -4.47
CA ILE A 379 -18.88 -13.32 -3.22
C ILE A 379 -19.49 -12.51 -2.06
N GLY A 380 -19.89 -11.26 -2.31
CA GLY A 380 -20.61 -10.45 -1.33
C GLY A 380 -21.95 -11.09 -0.92
N ASP A 381 -22.74 -11.50 -1.91
CA ASP A 381 -24.05 -12.15 -1.68
C ASP A 381 -23.89 -13.48 -0.91
N SER A 382 -22.80 -14.23 -1.12
CA SER A 382 -22.53 -15.46 -0.37
C SER A 382 -22.26 -15.24 1.13
N ARG A 383 -22.00 -13.99 1.54
CA ARG A 383 -21.80 -13.63 2.96
C ARG A 383 -23.11 -13.29 3.67
N LEU A 384 -24.24 -13.15 2.95
CA LEU A 384 -25.55 -12.88 3.57
C LEU A 384 -25.92 -14.01 4.56
N ASN A 385 -26.47 -13.61 5.69
CA ASN A 385 -26.86 -14.47 6.82
C ASN A 385 -25.70 -15.22 7.51
N THR A 386 -24.44 -14.96 7.13
CA THR A 386 -23.27 -15.50 7.84
C THR A 386 -22.85 -14.56 8.98
N VAL A 387 -22.18 -15.11 9.98
CA VAL A 387 -21.51 -14.33 11.03
C VAL A 387 -20.07 -14.09 10.61
N GLN A 388 -19.66 -12.83 10.61
CA GLN A 388 -18.30 -12.42 10.26
C GLN A 388 -17.63 -11.79 11.48
N ARG A 389 -16.45 -12.29 11.83
CA ARG A 389 -15.61 -11.69 12.86
C ARG A 389 -14.85 -10.50 12.29
N ILE A 390 -15.02 -9.33 12.87
CA ILE A 390 -14.44 -8.07 12.39
C ILE A 390 -13.63 -7.38 13.47
N LEU A 391 -12.55 -6.69 13.09
CA LEU A 391 -11.88 -5.71 13.93
C LEU A 391 -12.57 -4.37 13.75
N VAL A 392 -13.05 -3.78 14.83
CA VAL A 392 -13.71 -2.47 14.80
C VAL A 392 -12.63 -1.38 14.74
N GLU A 393 -12.66 -0.57 13.69
CA GLU A 393 -11.61 0.44 13.43
C GLU A 393 -12.03 1.85 13.85
N ARG A 394 -13.28 2.23 13.56
CA ARG A 394 -13.73 3.63 13.70
C ARG A 394 -15.25 3.75 13.53
N PRO A 395 -15.82 4.95 13.78
CA PRO A 395 -17.18 5.28 13.32
C PRO A 395 -17.30 5.18 11.80
N ALA A 396 -18.47 4.80 11.33
CA ALA A 396 -18.72 4.73 9.89
C ALA A 396 -18.71 6.13 9.26
N ARG A 397 -18.17 6.24 8.03
CA ARG A 397 -17.98 7.54 7.37
C ARG A 397 -19.28 8.28 7.03
N LYS A 398 -20.36 7.52 6.76
CA LYS A 398 -21.64 8.10 6.31
C LYS A 398 -22.64 8.29 7.44
N ASP A 399 -22.49 7.54 8.52
CA ASP A 399 -23.39 7.57 9.66
C ASP A 399 -22.58 7.37 10.95
N ALA A 400 -22.41 8.42 11.71
CA ALA A 400 -21.62 8.40 12.96
C ALA A 400 -22.27 7.56 14.08
N THR A 401 -23.51 7.12 13.93
CA THR A 401 -24.19 6.21 14.87
C THR A 401 -23.82 4.75 14.63
N GLU A 402 -23.21 4.45 13.49
CA GLU A 402 -22.68 3.14 13.15
C GLU A 402 -21.17 3.06 13.36
N MET A 403 -20.71 1.88 13.65
CA MET A 403 -19.27 1.56 13.66
C MET A 403 -18.89 0.84 12.36
N ALA A 404 -17.63 0.98 11.98
CA ALA A 404 -17.02 0.32 10.84
C ALA A 404 -15.81 -0.48 11.26
N GLY A 405 -15.67 -1.66 10.66
CA GLY A 405 -14.51 -2.52 10.83
C GLY A 405 -14.27 -3.36 9.58
N ARG A 406 -13.27 -4.25 9.64
CA ARG A 406 -12.93 -5.13 8.51
C ARG A 406 -13.03 -6.59 8.90
N THR A 407 -13.54 -7.38 7.95
CA THR A 407 -13.46 -8.84 8.01
C THR A 407 -12.03 -9.32 7.76
N GLU A 408 -11.80 -10.58 8.00
CA GLU A 408 -10.55 -11.25 7.63
C GLU A 408 -10.26 -11.12 6.12
N CYS A 409 -11.27 -11.26 5.27
CA CYS A 409 -11.13 -11.08 3.82
C CYS A 409 -11.08 -9.60 3.35
N ASN A 410 -10.82 -8.67 4.28
CA ASN A 410 -10.61 -7.24 4.04
C ASN A 410 -11.85 -6.45 3.58
N ARG A 411 -13.06 -6.97 3.74
CA ARG A 411 -14.30 -6.25 3.44
C ARG A 411 -14.70 -5.34 4.60
N VAL A 412 -15.08 -4.11 4.28
CA VAL A 412 -15.62 -3.18 5.27
C VAL A 412 -17.03 -3.64 5.67
N VAL A 413 -17.30 -3.67 6.97
CA VAL A 413 -18.61 -3.94 7.56
C VAL A 413 -19.03 -2.74 8.39
N ASN A 414 -20.23 -2.21 8.11
CA ASN A 414 -20.86 -1.18 8.96
C ASN A 414 -21.99 -1.82 9.75
N PHE A 415 -22.13 -1.44 11.02
CA PHE A 415 -23.14 -1.99 11.92
C PHE A 415 -23.55 -0.99 12.99
N PRO A 416 -24.82 -0.98 13.43
CA PRO A 416 -25.27 -0.18 14.57
C PRO A 416 -24.60 -0.64 15.86
N ALA A 417 -24.03 0.29 16.63
CA ALA A 417 -23.33 -0.03 17.87
C ALA A 417 -23.87 0.71 19.11
N GLY A 418 -24.95 1.48 18.92
CA GLY A 418 -25.56 2.26 19.99
C GLY A 418 -24.65 3.39 20.53
N PRO A 419 -25.03 4.05 21.62
CA PRO A 419 -24.36 5.24 22.13
C PRO A 419 -22.94 4.98 22.65
N ASN A 420 -22.58 3.74 22.95
CA ASN A 420 -21.26 3.34 23.44
C ASN A 420 -20.36 2.71 22.36
N GLY A 421 -20.69 2.86 21.07
CA GLY A 421 -19.98 2.24 19.97
C GLY A 421 -18.47 2.49 19.96
N MET A 422 -18.02 3.68 20.38
CA MET A 422 -16.60 4.02 20.47
C MET A 422 -15.77 3.08 21.37
N ARG A 423 -16.40 2.43 22.36
CA ARG A 423 -15.71 1.45 23.22
C ARG A 423 -15.36 0.15 22.49
N LEU A 424 -15.97 -0.07 21.32
CA LEU A 424 -15.69 -1.25 20.51
C LEU A 424 -14.44 -1.08 19.61
N VAL A 425 -13.92 0.14 19.45
CA VAL A 425 -12.71 0.38 18.65
C VAL A 425 -11.56 -0.45 19.22
N GLY A 426 -10.88 -1.19 18.35
CA GLY A 426 -9.81 -2.12 18.72
C GLY A 426 -10.29 -3.48 19.22
N GLN A 427 -11.61 -3.72 19.26
CA GLN A 427 -12.15 -5.02 19.66
C GLN A 427 -12.53 -5.88 18.44
N MET A 428 -12.36 -7.18 18.60
CA MET A 428 -12.87 -8.18 17.67
C MET A 428 -14.31 -8.50 18.04
N VAL A 429 -15.24 -8.24 17.12
CA VAL A 429 -16.68 -8.48 17.34
C VAL A 429 -17.26 -9.36 16.24
N ASP A 430 -18.33 -10.06 16.54
CA ASP A 430 -19.05 -10.88 15.58
C ASP A 430 -20.26 -10.11 15.05
N VAL A 431 -20.40 -10.04 13.73
CA VAL A 431 -21.49 -9.32 13.05
C VAL A 431 -22.20 -10.27 12.09
N ARG A 432 -23.52 -10.41 12.22
CA ARG A 432 -24.37 -11.15 11.28
C ARG A 432 -24.68 -10.26 10.09
N ILE A 433 -24.23 -10.67 8.92
CA ILE A 433 -24.39 -9.90 7.68
C ILE A 433 -25.82 -10.00 7.19
N ASN A 434 -26.51 -8.86 7.00
CA ASN A 434 -27.85 -8.77 6.47
C ASN A 434 -27.93 -8.08 5.09
N THR A 435 -26.89 -7.34 4.70
CA THR A 435 -26.86 -6.60 3.43
C THR A 435 -25.47 -6.65 2.80
N ALA A 436 -25.39 -6.98 1.51
CA ALA A 436 -24.21 -6.91 0.69
C ALA A 436 -24.31 -5.72 -0.27
N LEU A 437 -23.37 -4.78 -0.20
CA LEU A 437 -23.26 -3.63 -1.08
C LEU A 437 -22.03 -3.82 -2.01
N SER A 438 -21.88 -2.98 -3.02
CA SER A 438 -20.79 -3.10 -4.00
C SER A 438 -19.39 -3.13 -3.37
N HIS A 439 -19.16 -2.38 -2.29
CA HIS A 439 -17.83 -2.24 -1.67
C HIS A 439 -17.83 -2.43 -0.14
N SER A 440 -18.94 -2.83 0.44
CA SER A 440 -19.07 -3.02 1.88
C SER A 440 -20.21 -3.98 2.21
N LEU A 441 -20.20 -4.45 3.45
CA LEU A 441 -21.28 -5.23 4.03
C LEU A 441 -21.95 -4.41 5.13
N ARG A 442 -23.19 -4.77 5.47
CA ARG A 442 -23.87 -4.29 6.68
C ARG A 442 -24.41 -5.48 7.46
N GLY A 443 -24.55 -5.30 8.75
CA GLY A 443 -25.06 -6.34 9.61
C GLY A 443 -25.38 -5.84 11.00
N ASP A 444 -25.74 -6.78 11.86
CA ASP A 444 -26.09 -6.54 13.24
C ASP A 444 -25.10 -7.24 14.17
N LEU A 445 -24.72 -6.54 15.26
CA LEU A 445 -23.81 -7.07 16.27
C LEU A 445 -24.43 -8.31 16.91
N VAL A 446 -23.67 -9.40 16.94
CA VAL A 446 -24.04 -10.61 17.66
C VAL A 446 -23.54 -10.46 19.09
N LEU A 447 -24.46 -10.37 20.03
CA LEU A 447 -24.13 -10.32 21.45
C LEU A 447 -23.81 -11.73 21.94
N PRO A 448 -22.80 -11.92 22.80
CA PRO A 448 -22.59 -13.20 23.46
C PRO A 448 -23.82 -13.54 24.32
N GLU A 449 -24.27 -14.79 24.26
CA GLU A 449 -25.36 -15.33 25.09
C GLU A 449 -24.98 -15.34 26.58
#